data_423fbaa66c41be58a47588eaf4a719b5
#
_entry.id   423fbaa66c41be58a47588eaf4a719b5
#
_cell.length_a   1.000
_cell.length_b   1.000
_cell.length_c   1.000
_cell.angle_alpha   90.00
_cell.angle_beta   90.00
_cell.angle_gamma   90.00
#
_symmetry.space_group_name_H-M   'P 1'
#
loop_
_entity.id
_entity.type
_entity.pdbx_description
1 polymer ?
#
loop_
_entity_poly.entity_id
_entity_poly.type
_entity_poly.pdbx_seq_one_letter_code
_entity_poly.pdbx_strand_id
1 'polypeptide(L)'
;MKPSKTLLALRGIPGSGKTSLAKAISITNGAPIFSIDSYFEDEAGNYIFDYQKNHLAYKDCEAKTKHALEQGIPFVIVDNTFTLDWELEPYVRLAKECEYKLFVVTVENRHGGNNVHQIPEEQIEKMKGKYQVVL
;
A
#
# COMPACT_ATOMS: atom_id res chain seq x y z
N MET A 1 17.86 21.19 -11.10
CA MET A 1 17.30 20.60 -9.86
C MET A 1 16.89 19.16 -10.14
N LYS A 2 17.41 18.21 -9.37
CA LYS A 2 17.00 16.81 -9.52
C LYS A 2 15.60 16.64 -8.92
N PRO A 3 14.67 15.97 -9.63
CA PRO A 3 13.39 15.64 -9.03
C PRO A 3 13.59 14.73 -7.81
N SER A 4 12.85 14.98 -6.75
CA SER A 4 12.89 14.16 -5.54
C SER A 4 12.33 12.79 -5.84
N LYS A 5 13.03 11.74 -5.41
CA LYS A 5 12.52 10.37 -5.47
C LYS A 5 11.53 10.17 -4.33
N THR A 6 10.32 9.80 -4.64
CA THR A 6 9.22 9.69 -3.68
C THR A 6 8.69 8.28 -3.59
N LEU A 7 8.59 7.78 -2.36
CA LEU A 7 7.84 6.56 -2.04
C LEU A 7 6.62 6.97 -1.21
N LEU A 8 5.44 6.73 -1.74
CA LEU A 8 4.18 7.06 -1.09
C LEU A 8 3.52 5.78 -0.56
N ALA A 9 3.38 5.68 0.74
CA ALA A 9 2.65 4.60 1.39
C ALA A 9 1.23 5.09 1.71
N LEU A 10 0.25 4.56 1.00
CA LEU A 10 -1.16 4.81 1.27
C LEU A 10 -1.66 3.74 2.22
N ARG A 11 -2.09 4.13 3.41
CA ARG A 11 -2.60 3.21 4.42
C ARG A 11 -4.04 3.54 4.79
N GLY A 12 -4.76 2.52 5.20
CA GLY A 12 -6.14 2.66 5.63
C GLY A 12 -6.83 1.31 5.69
N ILE A 13 -7.99 1.28 6.32
CA ILE A 13 -8.81 0.07 6.42
C ILE A 13 -9.30 -0.37 5.03
N PRO A 14 -9.68 -1.65 4.86
CA PRO A 14 -10.33 -2.08 3.62
C PRO A 14 -11.56 -1.22 3.32
N GLY A 15 -11.68 -0.77 2.07
CA GLY A 15 -12.78 0.10 1.65
C GLY A 15 -12.57 1.58 1.90
N SER A 16 -11.40 1.98 2.44
CA SER A 16 -11.14 3.41 2.70
C SER A 16 -10.94 4.26 1.44
N GLY A 17 -10.69 3.62 0.30
CA GLY A 17 -10.45 4.33 -0.96
C GLY A 17 -8.99 4.43 -1.38
N LYS A 18 -8.10 3.68 -0.73
CA LYS A 18 -6.66 3.69 -1.05
C LYS A 18 -6.37 3.42 -2.52
N THR A 19 -6.98 2.36 -3.06
CA THR A 19 -6.74 1.96 -4.46
C THR A 19 -7.24 3.03 -5.43
N SER A 20 -8.41 3.62 -5.16
CA SER A 20 -8.94 4.70 -5.98
C SER A 20 -8.04 5.93 -5.96
N LEU A 21 -7.53 6.27 -4.79
CA LEU A 21 -6.59 7.39 -4.65
C LEU A 21 -5.26 7.10 -5.35
N ALA A 22 -4.72 5.89 -5.18
CA ALA A 22 -3.50 5.48 -5.85
C ALA A 22 -3.63 5.61 -7.37
N LYS A 23 -4.73 5.13 -7.94
CA LYS A 23 -5.00 5.24 -9.37
C LYS A 23 -5.14 6.68 -9.84
N ALA A 24 -5.82 7.53 -9.06
CA ALA A 24 -5.96 8.94 -9.39
C ALA A 24 -4.59 9.65 -9.46
N ILE A 25 -3.69 9.32 -8.55
CA ILE A 25 -2.31 9.86 -8.57
C ILE A 25 -1.55 9.30 -9.77
N SER A 26 -1.61 7.99 -9.98
CA SER A 26 -0.87 7.31 -11.05
C SER A 26 -1.26 7.79 -12.45
N ILE A 27 -2.51 8.16 -12.67
CA ILE A 27 -2.97 8.70 -13.95
C ILE A 27 -2.18 9.93 -14.35
N THR A 28 -1.79 10.77 -13.38
CA THR A 28 -1.10 12.03 -13.67
C THR A 28 0.40 11.87 -13.84
N ASN A 29 1.02 10.90 -13.16
CA ASN A 29 2.49 10.78 -13.16
C ASN A 29 3.02 9.40 -13.59
N GLY A 30 2.14 8.45 -13.91
CA GLY A 30 2.56 7.11 -14.34
C GLY A 30 3.19 6.26 -13.25
N ALA A 31 3.04 6.63 -11.97
CA ALA A 31 3.67 5.89 -10.88
C ALA A 31 3.17 4.44 -10.80
N PRO A 32 4.08 3.45 -10.62
CA PRO A 32 3.65 2.08 -10.37
C PRO A 32 3.00 1.98 -8.99
N ILE A 33 2.02 1.09 -8.88
CA ILE A 33 1.29 0.83 -7.64
C ILE A 33 1.51 -0.62 -7.24
N PHE A 34 2.02 -0.84 -6.04
CA PHE A 34 2.24 -2.16 -5.48
C PHE A 34 1.33 -2.39 -4.28
N SER A 35 0.80 -3.61 -4.16
CA SER A 35 -0.12 -3.99 -3.10
C SER A 35 0.04 -5.47 -2.78
N ILE A 36 -0.17 -5.85 -1.53
CA ILE A 36 -0.21 -7.27 -1.15
C ILE A 36 -1.40 -7.98 -1.81
N ASP A 37 -2.47 -7.25 -2.08
CA ASP A 37 -3.67 -7.82 -2.70
C ASP A 37 -3.41 -8.36 -4.09
N SER A 38 -2.46 -7.79 -4.84
CA SER A 38 -2.13 -8.25 -6.18
C SER A 38 -1.60 -9.69 -6.20
N TYR A 39 -1.00 -10.14 -5.10
CA TYR A 39 -0.52 -11.52 -4.97
C TYR A 39 -1.68 -12.53 -5.00
N PHE A 40 -2.86 -12.11 -4.53
CA PHE A 40 -4.05 -12.95 -4.46
C PHE A 40 -4.99 -12.80 -5.65
N GLU A 41 -4.64 -11.97 -6.62
CA GLU A 41 -5.40 -11.82 -7.85
C GLU A 41 -4.91 -12.83 -8.90
N ASP A 42 -5.85 -13.51 -9.56
CA ASP A 42 -5.51 -14.38 -10.69
C ASP A 42 -5.39 -13.58 -11.99
N GLU A 43 -5.07 -14.26 -13.10
CA GLU A 43 -4.91 -13.62 -14.40
C GLU A 43 -6.21 -12.97 -14.91
N ALA A 44 -7.35 -13.43 -14.43
CA ALA A 44 -8.66 -12.87 -14.77
C ALA A 44 -9.07 -11.72 -13.86
N GLY A 45 -8.23 -11.35 -12.88
CA GLY A 45 -8.50 -10.27 -11.94
C GLY A 45 -9.36 -10.69 -10.74
N ASN A 46 -9.60 -11.99 -10.55
CA ASN A 46 -10.34 -12.48 -9.40
C ASN A 46 -9.46 -12.48 -8.15
N TYR A 47 -10.00 -11.96 -7.04
CA TYR A 47 -9.32 -11.92 -5.75
C TYR A 47 -9.64 -13.20 -4.97
N ILE A 48 -8.61 -14.00 -4.70
CA ILE A 48 -8.74 -15.26 -3.95
C ILE A 48 -7.73 -15.22 -2.79
N PHE A 49 -8.21 -14.80 -1.62
CA PHE A 49 -7.37 -14.70 -0.42
C PHE A 49 -7.06 -16.07 0.17
N ASP A 50 -5.79 -16.31 0.48
CA ASP A 50 -5.33 -17.50 1.20
C ASP A 50 -4.44 -17.04 2.36
N TYR A 51 -4.97 -17.16 3.58
CA TYR A 51 -4.26 -16.73 4.80
C TYR A 51 -2.90 -17.39 4.96
N GLN A 52 -2.75 -18.66 4.56
CA GLN A 52 -1.49 -19.38 4.67
C GLN A 52 -0.38 -18.80 3.79
N LYS A 53 -0.76 -18.08 2.73
CA LYS A 53 0.17 -17.44 1.80
C LYS A 53 0.36 -15.95 2.09
N ASN A 54 -0.21 -15.44 3.17
CA ASN A 54 -0.17 -14.01 3.48
C ASN A 54 1.26 -13.48 3.61
N HIS A 55 2.15 -14.25 4.26
CA HIS A 55 3.56 -13.88 4.40
C HIS A 55 4.27 -13.78 3.04
N LEU A 56 3.88 -14.60 2.08
CA LEU A 56 4.43 -14.54 0.71
C LEU A 56 3.97 -13.28 0.00
N ALA A 57 2.73 -12.86 0.25
CA ALA A 57 2.19 -11.62 -0.32
C ALA A 57 2.95 -10.39 0.17
N TYR A 58 3.29 -10.35 1.46
CA TYR A 58 4.11 -9.28 2.02
C TYR A 58 5.49 -9.24 1.39
N LYS A 59 6.14 -10.39 1.27
CA LYS A 59 7.48 -10.49 0.65
C LYS A 59 7.46 -10.11 -0.82
N ASP A 60 6.43 -10.53 -1.54
CA ASP A 60 6.27 -10.21 -2.95
C ASP A 60 6.13 -8.70 -3.17
N CYS A 61 5.26 -8.05 -2.40
CA CYS A 61 5.07 -6.60 -2.47
C CYS A 61 6.35 -5.84 -2.14
N GLU A 62 7.05 -6.25 -1.08
CA GLU A 62 8.32 -5.65 -0.68
C GLU A 62 9.37 -5.79 -1.78
N ALA A 63 9.50 -6.99 -2.37
CA ALA A 63 10.48 -7.25 -3.43
C ALA A 63 10.20 -6.42 -4.69
N LYS A 64 8.95 -6.32 -5.11
CA LYS A 64 8.55 -5.51 -6.26
C LYS A 64 8.81 -4.02 -6.02
N THR A 65 8.52 -3.55 -4.83
CA THR A 65 8.79 -2.17 -4.44
C THR A 65 10.29 -1.90 -4.46
N LYS A 66 11.08 -2.76 -3.83
CA LYS A 66 12.54 -2.65 -3.82
C LYS A 66 13.10 -2.58 -5.23
N HIS A 67 12.64 -3.45 -6.12
CA HIS A 67 13.09 -3.44 -7.51
C HIS A 67 12.84 -2.09 -8.18
N ALA A 68 11.63 -1.53 -8.00
CA ALA A 68 11.28 -0.22 -8.55
C ALA A 68 12.18 0.91 -8.00
N LEU A 69 12.46 0.88 -6.69
CA LEU A 69 13.35 1.88 -6.07
C LEU A 69 14.79 1.74 -6.59
N GLU A 70 15.27 0.51 -6.76
CA GLU A 70 16.61 0.26 -7.30
C GLU A 70 16.73 0.71 -8.77
N GLN A 71 15.63 0.69 -9.52
CA GLN A 71 15.59 1.21 -10.88
C GLN A 71 15.51 2.74 -10.93
N GLY A 72 15.36 3.39 -9.81
CA GLY A 72 15.30 4.85 -9.73
C GLY A 72 13.99 5.46 -10.23
N ILE A 73 12.90 4.71 -10.19
CA ILE A 73 11.59 5.24 -10.60
C ILE A 73 11.22 6.41 -9.70
N PRO A 74 10.93 7.61 -10.26
CA PRO A 74 10.82 8.84 -9.46
C PRO A 74 9.67 8.85 -8.44
N PHE A 75 8.56 8.17 -8.73
CA PHE A 75 7.41 8.14 -7.84
C PHE A 75 6.84 6.72 -7.81
N VAL A 76 6.83 6.13 -6.62
CA VAL A 76 6.36 4.75 -6.40
C VAL A 76 5.30 4.77 -5.31
N ILE A 77 4.21 4.05 -5.52
CA ILE A 77 3.09 3.98 -4.58
C ILE A 77 2.97 2.56 -4.03
N VAL A 78 2.80 2.44 -2.72
CA VAL A 78 2.46 1.18 -2.05
C VAL A 78 1.11 1.36 -1.38
N ASP A 79 0.16 0.51 -1.72
CA ASP A 79 -1.24 0.58 -1.28
C ASP A 79 -1.54 -0.67 -0.44
N ASN A 80 -1.43 -0.54 0.89
CA ASN A 80 -1.71 -1.62 1.83
C ASN A 80 -2.44 -1.07 3.05
N THR A 81 -2.98 -1.96 3.89
CA THR A 81 -3.65 -1.51 5.11
C THR A 81 -2.69 -0.85 6.09
N PHE A 82 -1.46 -1.36 6.20
CA PHE A 82 -0.44 -0.84 7.13
C PHE A 82 -1.01 -0.60 8.53
N THR A 83 -1.73 -1.57 9.04
CA THR A 83 -2.40 -1.47 10.35
C THR A 83 -1.41 -1.37 11.49
N LEU A 84 -0.31 -2.08 11.40
CA LEU A 84 0.72 -2.18 12.43
C LEU A 84 2.05 -1.66 11.93
N ASP A 85 2.87 -1.12 12.84
CA ASP A 85 4.16 -0.55 12.48
C ASP A 85 5.09 -1.52 11.77
N TRP A 86 5.06 -2.81 12.12
CA TRP A 86 5.92 -3.79 11.48
C TRP A 86 5.60 -3.97 9.99
N GLU A 87 4.37 -3.68 9.57
CA GLU A 87 3.99 -3.74 8.16
C GLU A 87 4.61 -2.60 7.36
N LEU A 88 4.81 -1.45 8.00
CA LEU A 88 5.39 -0.26 7.37
C LEU A 88 6.92 -0.27 7.41
N GLU A 89 7.53 -0.89 8.41
CA GLU A 89 8.97 -0.87 8.67
C GLU A 89 9.83 -1.26 7.44
N PRO A 90 9.51 -2.31 6.66
CA PRO A 90 10.31 -2.63 5.47
C PRO A 90 10.41 -1.47 4.48
N TYR A 91 9.34 -0.68 4.35
CA TYR A 91 9.30 0.44 3.41
C TYR A 91 10.04 1.65 3.95
N VAL A 92 10.02 1.86 5.25
CA VAL A 92 10.87 2.88 5.90
C VAL A 92 12.34 2.58 5.63
N ARG A 93 12.73 1.32 5.81
CA ARG A 93 14.10 0.88 5.56
C ARG A 93 14.49 1.00 4.10
N LEU A 94 13.62 0.55 3.18
CA LEU A 94 13.88 0.64 1.73
C LEU A 94 14.03 2.08 1.26
N ALA A 95 13.17 2.96 1.72
CA ALA A 95 13.25 4.38 1.37
C ALA A 95 14.59 4.98 1.81
N LYS A 96 15.04 4.65 3.02
CA LYS A 96 16.30 5.13 3.55
C LYS A 96 17.48 4.58 2.76
N GLU A 97 17.49 3.28 2.48
CA GLU A 97 18.58 2.63 1.74
C GLU A 97 18.68 3.13 0.30
N CYS A 98 17.57 3.40 -0.34
CA CYS A 98 17.51 3.83 -1.75
C CYS A 98 17.46 5.35 -1.90
N GLU A 99 17.53 6.10 -0.81
CA GLU A 99 17.50 7.56 -0.79
C GLU A 99 16.21 8.14 -1.36
N TYR A 100 15.06 7.51 -1.02
CA TYR A 100 13.74 8.02 -1.33
C TYR A 100 13.15 8.76 -0.14
N LYS A 101 12.36 9.76 -0.43
CA LYS A 101 11.56 10.43 0.59
C LYS A 101 10.26 9.65 0.77
N LEU A 102 10.04 9.14 1.98
CA LEU A 102 8.83 8.38 2.30
C LEU A 102 7.75 9.31 2.84
N PHE A 103 6.58 9.23 2.24
CA PHE A 103 5.38 9.85 2.80
C PHE A 103 4.40 8.74 3.16
N VAL A 104 3.79 8.86 4.34
CA VAL A 104 2.73 7.95 4.78
C VAL A 104 1.45 8.75 4.87
N VAL A 105 0.46 8.36 4.08
CA VAL A 105 -0.83 9.04 4.03
C VAL A 105 -1.91 8.07 4.48
N THR A 106 -2.60 8.39 5.57
CA THR A 106 -3.72 7.60 6.06
C THR A 106 -5.00 8.07 5.35
N VAL A 107 -5.64 7.16 4.65
CA VAL A 107 -6.82 7.47 3.83
C VAL A 107 -8.09 7.23 4.64
N GLU A 108 -8.85 8.30 4.86
CA GLU A 108 -10.13 8.24 5.55
C GLU A 108 -11.28 8.01 4.55
N ASN A 109 -12.21 7.13 4.92
CA ASN A 109 -13.40 6.93 4.09
C ASN A 109 -14.44 8.01 4.37
N ARG A 110 -14.39 9.07 3.61
CA ARG A 110 -15.39 10.15 3.65
C ARG A 110 -16.24 10.21 2.39
N HIS A 111 -15.98 9.32 1.44
CA HIS A 111 -16.67 9.26 0.13
C HIS A 111 -17.76 8.19 0.09
N GLY A 112 -17.94 7.39 1.16
CA GLY A 112 -18.98 6.36 1.24
C GLY A 112 -18.66 5.07 0.50
N GLY A 113 -17.40 4.83 0.12
CA GLY A 113 -16.99 3.59 -0.56
C GLY A 113 -17.15 2.36 0.33
N ASN A 114 -17.30 1.20 -0.30
CA ASN A 114 -17.51 -0.07 0.37
C ASN A 114 -16.27 -0.96 0.38
N ASN A 115 -16.25 -1.89 1.33
CA ASN A 115 -15.24 -2.93 1.45
C ASN A 115 -15.45 -3.98 0.35
N VAL A 116 -14.71 -3.86 -0.76
CA VAL A 116 -14.85 -4.73 -1.94
C VAL A 116 -14.32 -6.14 -1.72
N HIS A 117 -13.48 -6.35 -0.70
CA HIS A 117 -12.93 -7.67 -0.36
C HIS A 117 -13.79 -8.41 0.68
N GLN A 118 -14.90 -7.84 1.10
CA GLN A 118 -15.86 -8.45 2.03
C GLN A 118 -15.22 -8.88 3.36
N ILE A 119 -14.30 -8.07 3.88
CA ILE A 119 -13.70 -8.30 5.20
C ILE A 119 -14.78 -8.10 6.27
N PRO A 120 -14.89 -9.00 7.27
CA PRO A 120 -15.89 -8.86 8.32
C PRO A 120 -15.80 -7.50 9.04
N GLU A 121 -16.95 -6.88 9.28
CA GLU A 121 -17.04 -5.57 9.93
C GLU A 121 -16.36 -5.55 11.30
N GLU A 122 -16.46 -6.63 12.05
CA GLU A 122 -15.79 -6.76 13.35
C GLU A 122 -14.28 -6.62 13.23
N GLN A 123 -13.70 -7.23 12.20
CA GLN A 123 -12.26 -7.16 11.94
C GLN A 123 -11.86 -5.73 11.54
N ILE A 124 -12.67 -5.06 10.72
CA ILE A 124 -12.44 -3.68 10.33
C ILE A 124 -12.43 -2.75 11.55
N GLU A 125 -13.38 -2.91 12.45
CA GLU A 125 -13.44 -2.12 13.68
C GLU A 125 -12.20 -2.32 14.56
N LYS A 126 -11.70 -3.55 14.66
CA LYS A 126 -10.44 -3.82 15.38
C LYS A 126 -9.25 -3.13 14.72
N MET A 127 -9.21 -3.12 13.40
CA MET A 127 -8.14 -2.46 12.65
C MET A 127 -8.13 -0.95 12.88
N LYS A 128 -9.31 -0.30 12.89
CA LYS A 128 -9.44 1.14 13.10
C LYS A 128 -8.73 1.62 14.37
N GLY A 129 -8.81 0.84 15.44
CA GLY A 129 -8.22 1.20 16.72
C GLY A 129 -6.71 1.08 16.80
N LYS A 130 -6.07 0.49 15.79
CA LYS A 130 -4.63 0.22 15.80
C LYS A 130 -3.78 1.26 15.07
N TYR A 131 -4.41 2.13 14.28
CA TYR A 131 -3.67 3.13 13.52
C TYR A 131 -3.09 4.20 14.43
N GLN A 132 -1.83 4.51 14.20
CA GLN A 132 -1.13 5.60 14.88
C GLN A 132 -0.68 6.61 13.84
N VAL A 133 -0.97 7.89 14.08
CA VAL A 133 -0.57 8.98 13.20
C VAL A 133 0.57 9.75 13.86
N VAL A 134 1.66 9.90 13.13
CA VAL A 134 2.83 10.66 13.56
C VAL A 134 2.81 12.01 12.85
N LEU A 135 2.76 13.08 13.60
CA LEU A 135 2.72 14.44 13.07
C LEU A 135 4.07 15.13 13.11
#